data_afda8fc9d0b9a8908c561ce2725e88a4
#
_entry.id   afda8fc9d0b9a8908c561ce2725e88a4
#
_cell.length_a   1.000
_cell.length_b   1.000
_cell.length_c   1.000
_cell.angle_alpha   90.00
_cell.angle_beta   90.00
_cell.angle_gamma   90.00
#
_symmetry.space_group_name_H-M   'P 1'
#
loop_
_entity.id
_entity.type
_entity.pdbx_description
1 polymer ?
#
loop_
_entity_poly.entity_id
_entity_poly.type
_entity_poly.pdbx_seq_one_letter_code
_entity_poly.pdbx_strand_id
1 'polypeptide(L)'
;DGTVVWLGSRTVLTAPPVFTGGKRVVCLNGEAFFNVTKDPFHPFVIQTNLHEVQVLGTSFEINTDEEAGICKTILMTGSVQIQDKSGNNLAVLIPGQQALYSQKTGNIEIEEVDVNALTSWRFGLISLSNVTVNEILRCLEETYQIKIQMNTTSLENCRYNFSFKYSKGAEAALK
;
A
#
# COMPACT_ATOMS: atom_id res chain seq x y z
N ASP A 1 0.72 -14.48 16.80
CA ASP A 1 -0.18 -13.52 17.43
C ASP A 1 -1.53 -13.38 16.68
N GLY A 2 -1.70 -14.06 15.54
CA GLY A 2 -2.90 -14.02 14.70
C GLY A 2 -2.95 -12.86 13.71
N THR A 3 -1.93 -12.01 13.65
CA THR A 3 -1.77 -10.98 12.62
C THR A 3 -1.61 -11.61 11.24
N VAL A 4 -2.36 -11.11 10.24
CA VAL A 4 -2.29 -11.57 8.85
C VAL A 4 -1.65 -10.49 8.00
N VAL A 5 -0.72 -10.88 7.13
CA VAL A 5 0.00 -9.96 6.27
C VAL A 5 -0.07 -10.44 4.81
N TRP A 6 -0.44 -9.55 3.91
CA TRP A 6 -0.32 -9.75 2.46
C TRP A 6 0.90 -8.98 1.98
N LEU A 7 1.78 -9.65 1.26
CA LEU A 7 3.01 -9.06 0.73
C LEU A 7 2.84 -8.76 -0.76
N GLY A 8 3.20 -7.56 -1.16
CA GLY A 8 3.34 -7.18 -2.56
C GLY A 8 4.55 -7.83 -3.23
N SER A 9 4.69 -7.62 -4.53
CA SER A 9 5.84 -8.14 -5.29
C SER A 9 7.15 -7.53 -4.79
N ARG A 10 8.22 -8.35 -4.77
CA ARG A 10 9.58 -7.93 -4.34
C ARG A 10 9.65 -7.36 -2.93
N THR A 11 8.72 -7.74 -2.06
CA THR A 11 8.65 -7.29 -0.66
C THR A 11 9.41 -8.24 0.26
N VAL A 12 10.14 -7.67 1.19
CA VAL A 12 10.82 -8.40 2.27
C VAL A 12 10.22 -7.99 3.61
N LEU A 13 9.67 -8.97 4.34
CA LEU A 13 9.20 -8.81 5.71
C LEU A 13 10.03 -9.70 6.63
N THR A 14 10.67 -9.11 7.61
CA THR A 14 11.44 -9.83 8.63
C THR A 14 10.72 -9.74 9.97
N ALA A 15 10.44 -10.89 10.56
CA ALA A 15 9.80 -10.99 11.88
C ALA A 15 10.53 -12.01 12.75
N PRO A 16 10.60 -11.83 14.07
CA PRO A 16 11.09 -12.88 14.96
C PRO A 16 10.13 -14.07 15.00
N PRO A 17 10.59 -15.29 15.25
CA PRO A 17 9.73 -16.46 15.36
C PRO A 17 8.71 -16.35 16.51
N VAL A 18 9.05 -15.59 17.55
CA VAL A 18 8.18 -15.28 18.70
C VAL A 18 8.46 -13.85 19.16
N PHE A 19 7.41 -13.10 19.44
CA PHE A 19 7.53 -11.79 20.08
C PHE A 19 7.71 -11.97 21.60
N THR A 20 8.87 -11.63 22.12
CA THR A 20 9.23 -11.84 23.56
C THR A 20 9.30 -10.54 24.36
N GLY A 21 9.13 -9.38 23.72
CA GLY A 21 9.22 -8.06 24.35
C GLY A 21 7.88 -7.39 24.58
N GLY A 22 7.91 -6.19 25.12
CA GLY A 22 6.72 -5.34 25.29
C GLY A 22 6.15 -4.77 23.98
N LYS A 23 6.80 -5.06 22.84
CA LYS A 23 6.34 -4.67 21.48
C LYS A 23 6.47 -5.84 20.52
N ARG A 24 5.61 -5.90 19.52
CA ARG A 24 5.64 -6.84 18.39
C ARG A 24 6.34 -6.13 17.23
N VAL A 25 7.63 -6.35 17.04
CA VAL A 25 8.43 -5.59 16.07
C VAL A 25 8.71 -6.43 14.82
N VAL A 26 8.47 -5.84 13.65
CA VAL A 26 8.82 -6.41 12.34
C VAL A 26 9.52 -5.36 11.49
N CYS A 27 10.35 -5.80 10.53
CA CYS A 27 11.01 -4.92 9.57
C CYS A 27 10.41 -5.15 8.19
N LEU A 28 10.10 -4.07 7.46
CA LEU A 28 9.49 -4.09 6.12
C LEU A 28 10.34 -3.30 5.13
N ASN A 29 10.57 -3.92 3.96
CA ASN A 29 11.03 -3.27 2.75
C ASN A 29 10.12 -3.70 1.60
N GLY A 30 9.45 -2.76 0.93
CA GLY A 30 8.47 -2.98 -0.12
C GLY A 30 7.04 -2.68 0.31
N GLU A 31 6.07 -3.42 -0.22
CA GLU A 31 4.64 -3.18 -0.06
C GLU A 31 3.97 -4.31 0.74
N ALA A 32 3.26 -3.95 1.80
CA ALA A 32 2.51 -4.92 2.58
C ALA A 32 1.21 -4.33 3.14
N PHE A 33 0.16 -5.13 3.10
CA PHE A 33 -1.08 -4.87 3.81
C PHE A 33 -1.11 -5.71 5.08
N PHE A 34 -1.36 -5.06 6.21
CA PHE A 34 -1.41 -5.67 7.53
C PHE A 34 -2.85 -5.68 8.05
N ASN A 35 -3.28 -6.81 8.60
CA ASN A 35 -4.44 -6.92 9.46
C ASN A 35 -3.95 -7.36 10.84
N VAL A 36 -3.64 -6.38 11.68
CA VAL A 36 -2.99 -6.60 12.97
C VAL A 36 -4.01 -6.96 14.02
N THR A 37 -3.79 -8.08 14.71
CA THR A 37 -4.58 -8.50 15.86
C THR A 37 -4.54 -7.46 16.98
N LYS A 38 -5.70 -7.09 17.50
CA LYS A 38 -5.83 -6.08 18.56
C LYS A 38 -5.15 -6.55 19.85
N ASP A 39 -4.15 -5.81 20.29
CA ASP A 39 -3.48 -5.97 21.58
C ASP A 39 -2.97 -4.60 22.07
N PRO A 40 -3.71 -3.94 22.98
CA PRO A 40 -3.33 -2.65 23.52
C PRO A 40 -2.09 -2.66 24.39
N PHE A 41 -1.72 -3.83 24.94
CA PHE A 41 -0.59 -3.97 25.86
C PHE A 41 0.74 -4.22 25.15
N HIS A 42 0.69 -4.79 23.92
CA HIS A 42 1.87 -5.06 23.10
C HIS A 42 1.70 -4.40 21.72
N PRO A 43 2.07 -3.13 21.57
CA PRO A 43 2.01 -2.43 20.30
C PRO A 43 2.71 -3.20 19.18
N PHE A 44 2.13 -3.18 17.96
CA PHE A 44 2.76 -3.72 16.76
C PHE A 44 3.52 -2.60 16.07
N VAL A 45 4.81 -2.79 15.84
CA VAL A 45 5.70 -1.78 15.27
C VAL A 45 6.30 -2.30 13.98
N ILE A 46 6.08 -1.57 12.90
CA ILE A 46 6.72 -1.82 11.61
C ILE A 46 7.87 -0.84 11.46
N GLN A 47 9.08 -1.36 11.39
CA GLN A 47 10.27 -0.58 11.11
C GLN A 47 10.55 -0.60 9.62
N THR A 48 10.65 0.58 9.03
CA THR A 48 11.12 0.77 7.65
C THR A 48 12.48 1.48 7.67
N ASN A 49 13.14 1.56 6.52
CA ASN A 49 14.36 2.36 6.42
C ASN A 49 14.11 3.87 6.56
N LEU A 50 12.86 4.31 6.43
CA LEU A 50 12.50 5.73 6.44
C LEU A 50 11.94 6.20 7.80
N HIS A 51 11.03 5.43 8.40
CA HIS A 51 10.33 5.77 9.65
C HIS A 51 9.75 4.52 10.30
N GLU A 52 9.13 4.68 11.48
CA GLU A 52 8.41 3.61 12.16
C GLU A 52 6.90 3.86 12.14
N VAL A 53 6.14 2.78 12.06
CA VAL A 53 4.67 2.78 12.14
C VAL A 53 4.25 1.95 13.33
N GLN A 54 3.49 2.53 14.27
CA GLN A 54 3.00 1.86 15.47
C GLN A 54 1.48 1.77 15.46
N VAL A 55 0.95 0.58 15.76
CA VAL A 55 -0.49 0.30 15.83
C VAL A 55 -0.83 -0.63 17.00
N LEU A 56 -2.12 -0.66 17.42
CA LEU A 56 -2.62 -1.51 18.51
C LEU A 56 -3.62 -2.59 18.06
N GLY A 57 -4.01 -2.56 16.78
CA GLY A 57 -5.02 -3.46 16.21
C GLY A 57 -5.72 -2.74 15.06
N THR A 58 -5.17 -2.85 13.87
CA THR A 58 -5.39 -1.92 12.77
C THR A 58 -5.26 -2.66 11.46
N SER A 59 -6.09 -2.31 10.48
CA SER A 59 -5.95 -2.75 9.09
C SER A 59 -5.42 -1.59 8.25
N PHE A 60 -4.24 -1.75 7.65
CA PHE A 60 -3.55 -0.68 6.94
C PHE A 60 -2.52 -1.24 5.94
N GLU A 61 -2.07 -0.40 5.03
CA GLU A 61 -1.03 -0.69 4.06
C GLU A 61 0.18 0.20 4.29
N ILE A 62 1.36 -0.34 4.05
CA ILE A 62 2.62 0.41 3.91
C ILE A 62 3.25 0.02 2.58
N ASN A 63 3.72 1.03 1.83
CA ASN A 63 4.51 0.86 0.62
C ASN A 63 5.75 1.76 0.70
N THR A 64 6.94 1.14 0.68
CA THR A 64 8.22 1.83 0.74
C THR A 64 8.91 1.80 -0.62
N ASP A 65 9.29 2.96 -1.12
CA ASP A 65 10.20 3.12 -2.24
C ASP A 65 11.51 3.74 -1.70
N GLU A 66 12.49 2.87 -1.43
CA GLU A 66 13.76 3.30 -0.83
C GLU A 66 14.60 4.11 -1.81
N GLU A 67 14.53 3.84 -3.12
CA GLU A 67 15.29 4.57 -4.14
C GLU A 67 14.76 6.00 -4.27
N ALA A 68 13.45 6.18 -4.24
CA ALA A 68 12.82 7.49 -4.25
C ALA A 68 12.87 8.18 -2.87
N GLY A 69 13.12 7.44 -1.78
CA GLY A 69 13.04 7.93 -0.40
C GLY A 69 11.61 8.28 0.01
N ILE A 70 10.62 7.53 -0.46
CA ILE A 70 9.19 7.76 -0.23
C ILE A 70 8.60 6.58 0.51
N CYS A 71 7.76 6.87 1.51
CA CYS A 71 6.91 5.87 2.13
C CYS A 71 5.46 6.33 2.18
N LYS A 72 4.58 5.47 1.69
CA LYS A 72 3.14 5.64 1.69
C LYS A 72 2.52 4.76 2.77
N THR A 73 1.64 5.30 3.58
CA THR A 73 0.87 4.56 4.59
C THR A 73 -0.61 4.86 4.41
N ILE A 74 -1.45 3.84 4.21
CA ILE A 74 -2.90 3.97 3.96
C ILE A 74 -3.66 3.28 5.08
N LEU A 75 -4.57 3.99 5.75
CA LEU A 75 -5.33 3.45 6.87
C LEU A 75 -6.75 3.05 6.48
N MET A 76 -7.08 1.77 6.68
CA MET A 76 -8.42 1.22 6.47
C MET A 76 -9.27 1.25 7.74
N THR A 77 -8.77 0.70 8.85
CA THR A 77 -9.50 0.66 10.14
C THR A 77 -8.55 0.83 11.31
N GLY A 78 -9.02 1.41 12.42
CA GLY A 78 -8.23 1.62 13.63
C GLY A 78 -7.51 2.97 13.64
N SER A 79 -6.26 3.00 14.08
CA SER A 79 -5.40 4.19 14.12
C SER A 79 -3.96 3.80 13.84
N VAL A 80 -3.25 4.62 13.08
CA VAL A 80 -1.82 4.49 12.78
C VAL A 80 -1.08 5.68 13.33
N GLN A 81 -0.04 5.44 14.11
CA GLN A 81 0.92 6.45 14.53
C GLN A 81 2.21 6.28 13.73
N ILE A 82 2.64 7.34 13.05
CA ILE A 82 3.90 7.40 12.30
C ILE A 82 4.91 8.17 13.13
N GLN A 83 6.09 7.59 13.32
CA GLN A 83 7.17 8.16 14.14
C GLN A 83 8.47 8.18 13.35
N ASP A 84 9.34 9.15 13.65
CA ASP A 84 10.71 9.10 13.18
C ASP A 84 11.52 8.01 13.94
N LYS A 85 12.75 7.76 13.50
CA LYS A 85 13.63 6.76 14.14
C LYS A 85 14.06 7.15 15.57
N SER A 86 13.83 8.38 15.98
CA SER A 86 14.09 8.90 17.33
C SER A 86 12.86 8.75 18.23
N GLY A 87 11.72 8.30 17.70
CA GLY A 87 10.46 8.11 18.41
C GLY A 87 9.58 9.38 18.48
N ASN A 88 9.93 10.45 17.76
CA ASN A 88 9.08 11.62 17.68
C ASN A 88 7.88 11.34 16.79
N ASN A 89 6.69 11.79 17.24
CA ASN A 89 5.47 11.63 16.46
C ASN A 89 5.49 12.57 15.24
N LEU A 90 5.38 11.99 14.04
CA LEU A 90 5.29 12.73 12.79
C LEU A 90 3.84 12.95 12.36
N ALA A 91 3.00 11.91 12.52
CA ALA A 91 1.59 11.95 12.15
C ALA A 91 0.77 10.87 12.85
N VAL A 92 -0.55 11.10 12.94
CA VAL A 92 -1.55 10.10 13.32
C VAL A 92 -2.63 10.08 12.26
N LEU A 93 -2.89 8.89 11.69
CA LEU A 93 -3.93 8.70 10.67
C LEU A 93 -5.24 8.21 11.31
N ILE A 94 -6.34 8.63 10.69
CA ILE A 94 -7.69 8.09 10.90
C ILE A 94 -8.13 7.32 9.64
N PRO A 95 -9.13 6.41 9.75
CA PRO A 95 -9.61 5.65 8.59
C PRO A 95 -10.00 6.53 7.40
N GLY A 96 -9.64 6.09 6.19
CA GLY A 96 -9.84 6.85 4.95
C GLY A 96 -8.67 7.73 4.54
N GLN A 97 -7.62 7.84 5.37
CA GLN A 97 -6.47 8.68 5.09
C GLN A 97 -5.26 7.90 4.56
N GLN A 98 -4.48 8.60 3.74
CA GLN A 98 -3.14 8.24 3.30
C GLN A 98 -2.14 9.27 3.82
N ALA A 99 -1.00 8.81 4.30
CA ALA A 99 0.18 9.65 4.55
C ALA A 99 1.26 9.35 3.51
N LEU A 100 1.86 10.39 2.95
CA LEU A 100 3.01 10.33 2.06
C LEU A 100 4.20 10.99 2.75
N TYR A 101 5.15 10.19 3.20
CA TYR A 101 6.41 10.67 3.78
C TYR A 101 7.48 10.78 2.69
N SER A 102 8.20 11.91 2.67
CA SER A 102 9.36 12.11 1.80
C SER A 102 10.61 12.36 2.63
N GLN A 103 11.61 11.48 2.49
CA GLN A 103 12.90 11.60 3.16
C GLN A 103 13.66 12.87 2.72
N LYS A 104 13.51 13.25 1.44
CA LYS A 104 14.20 14.41 0.87
C LYS A 104 13.81 15.72 1.55
N THR A 105 12.53 15.86 1.93
CA THR A 105 12.00 17.08 2.57
C THR A 105 11.80 16.91 4.06
N GLY A 106 11.74 15.67 4.57
CA GLY A 106 11.34 15.34 5.94
C GLY A 106 9.86 15.57 6.22
N ASN A 107 9.06 15.89 5.20
CA ASN A 107 7.64 16.21 5.34
C ASN A 107 6.75 14.98 5.23
N ILE A 108 5.60 15.05 5.91
CA ILE A 108 4.45 14.16 5.72
C ILE A 108 3.29 14.97 5.16
N GLU A 109 2.72 14.48 4.07
CA GLU A 109 1.46 14.99 3.49
C GLU A 109 0.35 13.97 3.79
N ILE A 110 -0.81 14.45 4.24
CA ILE A 110 -1.97 13.61 4.55
C ILE A 110 -3.13 14.02 3.65
N GLU A 111 -3.76 13.03 3.02
CA GLU A 111 -4.91 13.22 2.15
C GLU A 111 -5.98 12.13 2.37
N GLU A 112 -7.22 12.42 2.01
CA GLU A 112 -8.30 11.43 1.96
C GLU A 112 -8.25 10.67 0.64
N VAL A 113 -8.43 9.33 0.72
CA VAL A 113 -8.31 8.45 -0.44
C VAL A 113 -9.37 7.36 -0.45
N ASP A 114 -9.63 6.77 -1.62
CA ASP A 114 -10.39 5.52 -1.71
C ASP A 114 -9.50 4.33 -1.30
N VAL A 115 -9.53 4.04 0.00
CA VAL A 115 -8.73 2.95 0.58
C VAL A 115 -9.04 1.59 -0.04
N ASN A 116 -10.32 1.33 -0.40
CA ASN A 116 -10.71 0.05 -0.98
C ASN A 116 -10.10 -0.14 -2.36
N ALA A 117 -10.10 0.89 -3.19
CA ALA A 117 -9.45 0.86 -4.51
C ALA A 117 -7.94 0.63 -4.37
N LEU A 118 -7.26 1.43 -3.53
CA LEU A 118 -5.81 1.39 -3.40
C LEU A 118 -5.29 0.08 -2.81
N THR A 119 -6.03 -0.54 -1.86
CA THR A 119 -5.60 -1.78 -1.20
C THR A 119 -6.19 -3.06 -1.84
N SER A 120 -6.84 -2.94 -3.01
CA SER A 120 -7.53 -4.05 -3.69
C SER A 120 -6.59 -5.11 -4.25
N TRP A 121 -5.33 -4.78 -4.49
CA TRP A 121 -4.29 -5.67 -5.00
C TRP A 121 -4.13 -6.96 -4.18
N ARG A 122 -4.34 -6.91 -2.85
CA ARG A 122 -4.27 -8.08 -1.97
C ARG A 122 -5.26 -9.19 -2.32
N PHE A 123 -6.28 -8.86 -3.10
CA PHE A 123 -7.27 -9.82 -3.65
C PHE A 123 -6.98 -10.18 -5.11
N GLY A 124 -5.81 -9.80 -5.63
CA GLY A 124 -5.45 -9.94 -7.04
C GLY A 124 -6.25 -9.02 -7.97
N LEU A 125 -6.81 -7.93 -7.42
CA LEU A 125 -7.49 -6.89 -8.16
C LEU A 125 -6.50 -5.75 -8.43
N ILE A 126 -6.40 -5.32 -9.68
CA ILE A 126 -5.72 -4.10 -10.08
C ILE A 126 -6.80 -3.06 -10.34
N SER A 127 -6.77 -1.95 -9.61
CA SER A 127 -7.74 -0.87 -9.74
C SER A 127 -7.04 0.42 -10.13
N LEU A 128 -7.52 1.05 -11.18
CA LEU A 128 -7.05 2.32 -11.71
C LEU A 128 -8.19 3.33 -11.62
N SER A 129 -7.95 4.50 -11.06
CA SER A 129 -8.97 5.54 -10.90
C SER A 129 -8.59 6.79 -11.68
N ASN A 130 -9.58 7.38 -12.38
CA ASN A 130 -9.41 8.62 -13.13
C ASN A 130 -8.29 8.56 -14.18
N VAL A 131 -8.16 7.42 -14.88
CA VAL A 131 -7.11 7.16 -15.88
C VAL A 131 -7.66 7.23 -17.31
N THR A 132 -6.77 7.53 -18.25
CA THR A 132 -7.06 7.46 -19.69
C THR A 132 -7.02 6.02 -20.20
N VAL A 133 -7.56 5.77 -21.39
CA VAL A 133 -7.47 4.45 -22.04
C VAL A 133 -6.00 4.06 -22.27
N ASN A 134 -5.14 5.01 -22.66
CA ASN A 134 -3.73 4.73 -22.89
C ASN A 134 -3.01 4.27 -21.59
N GLU A 135 -3.35 4.86 -20.44
CA GLU A 135 -2.84 4.43 -19.14
C GLU A 135 -3.33 3.03 -18.75
N ILE A 136 -4.60 2.70 -19.06
CA ILE A 136 -5.16 1.35 -18.87
C ILE A 136 -4.40 0.33 -19.74
N LEU A 137 -4.25 0.62 -21.03
CA LEU A 137 -3.55 -0.28 -21.96
C LEU A 137 -2.11 -0.51 -21.54
N ARG A 138 -1.40 0.55 -21.15
CA ARG A 138 -0.03 0.44 -20.63
C ARG A 138 0.04 -0.43 -19.38
N CYS A 139 -0.87 -0.27 -18.43
CA CYS A 139 -0.94 -1.10 -17.24
C CYS A 139 -1.18 -2.59 -17.60
N LEU A 140 -2.05 -2.88 -18.57
CA LEU A 140 -2.29 -4.25 -19.05
C LEU A 140 -1.07 -4.83 -19.77
N GLU A 141 -0.40 -4.04 -20.64
CA GLU A 141 0.82 -4.45 -21.33
C GLU A 141 1.94 -4.81 -20.34
N GLU A 142 2.17 -3.97 -19.33
CA GLU A 142 3.16 -4.21 -18.28
C GLU A 142 2.79 -5.42 -17.41
N THR A 143 1.50 -5.54 -17.06
CA THR A 143 0.99 -6.62 -16.19
C THR A 143 1.10 -7.99 -16.85
N TYR A 144 0.76 -8.11 -18.13
CA TYR A 144 0.68 -9.38 -18.83
C TYR A 144 1.84 -9.62 -19.80
N GLN A 145 2.79 -8.67 -19.91
CA GLN A 145 3.95 -8.74 -20.84
C GLN A 145 3.50 -8.96 -22.30
N ILE A 146 2.45 -8.26 -22.71
CA ILE A 146 1.88 -8.27 -24.07
C ILE A 146 2.00 -6.90 -24.70
N LYS A 147 1.71 -6.81 -26.02
CA LYS A 147 1.50 -5.53 -26.71
C LYS A 147 0.06 -5.44 -27.19
N ILE A 148 -0.57 -4.28 -26.94
CA ILE A 148 -1.96 -4.02 -27.33
C ILE A 148 -1.95 -2.88 -28.35
N GLN A 149 -2.59 -3.10 -29.50
CA GLN A 149 -2.81 -2.08 -30.52
C GLN A 149 -4.27 -1.63 -30.49
N MET A 150 -4.48 -0.34 -30.31
CA MET A 150 -5.80 0.26 -30.35
C MET A 150 -6.06 0.86 -31.74
N ASN A 151 -7.18 0.47 -32.37
CA ASN A 151 -7.52 0.92 -33.72
C ASN A 151 -8.45 2.15 -33.75
N THR A 152 -8.61 2.87 -32.61
CA THR A 152 -9.47 4.05 -32.51
C THR A 152 -8.82 5.12 -31.64
N THR A 153 -8.96 6.39 -32.04
CA THR A 153 -8.48 7.56 -31.27
C THR A 153 -9.61 8.29 -30.55
N SER A 154 -10.86 7.84 -30.69
CA SER A 154 -12.03 8.56 -30.17
C SER A 154 -12.16 8.58 -28.64
N LEU A 155 -11.33 7.80 -27.91
CA LEU A 155 -11.39 7.64 -26.44
C LEU A 155 -10.23 8.35 -25.71
N GLU A 156 -9.35 9.06 -26.39
CA GLU A 156 -8.09 9.59 -25.83
C GLU A 156 -8.30 10.62 -24.70
N ASN A 157 -9.41 11.34 -24.70
CA ASN A 157 -9.69 12.40 -23.73
C ASN A 157 -10.66 11.98 -22.61
N CYS A 158 -11.13 10.74 -22.62
CA CYS A 158 -12.02 10.24 -21.57
C CYS A 158 -11.22 9.65 -20.43
N ARG A 159 -11.73 9.84 -19.20
CA ARG A 159 -11.14 9.24 -17.99
C ARG A 159 -12.08 8.20 -17.42
N TYR A 160 -11.51 7.12 -16.94
CA TYR A 160 -12.23 5.93 -16.51
C TYR A 160 -11.76 5.47 -15.13
N ASN A 161 -12.66 4.81 -14.42
CA ASN A 161 -12.32 3.94 -13.32
C ASN A 161 -12.33 2.51 -13.86
N PHE A 162 -11.21 1.82 -13.82
CA PHE A 162 -11.02 0.51 -14.42
C PHE A 162 -10.45 -0.47 -13.39
N SER A 163 -11.03 -1.65 -13.28
CA SER A 163 -10.50 -2.69 -12.40
C SER A 163 -10.59 -4.07 -13.05
N PHE A 164 -9.58 -4.89 -12.83
CA PHE A 164 -9.53 -6.26 -13.35
C PHE A 164 -8.82 -7.22 -12.40
N LYS A 165 -9.17 -8.50 -12.49
CA LYS A 165 -8.47 -9.57 -11.75
C LYS A 165 -7.29 -10.08 -12.57
N TYR A 166 -6.09 -9.99 -12.00
CA TYR A 166 -4.86 -10.52 -12.61
C TYR A 166 -5.00 -11.99 -13.06
N SER A 167 -5.65 -12.82 -12.24
CA SER A 167 -5.80 -14.27 -12.51
C SER A 167 -6.70 -14.61 -13.70
N LYS A 168 -7.47 -13.66 -14.25
CA LYS A 168 -8.41 -13.93 -15.36
C LYS A 168 -7.82 -13.70 -16.74
N GLY A 169 -6.61 -13.18 -16.84
CA GLY A 169 -5.91 -12.91 -18.09
C GLY A 169 -6.34 -11.61 -18.79
N ALA A 170 -5.53 -11.16 -19.75
CA ALA A 170 -5.72 -9.90 -20.47
C ALA A 170 -7.04 -9.85 -21.28
N GLU A 171 -7.43 -10.94 -21.92
CA GLU A 171 -8.67 -10.99 -22.71
C GLU A 171 -9.94 -10.75 -21.87
N ALA A 172 -9.93 -11.20 -20.61
CA ALA A 172 -11.06 -10.98 -19.71
C ALA A 172 -11.10 -9.55 -19.16
N ALA A 173 -9.95 -8.88 -19.10
CA ALA A 173 -9.85 -7.48 -18.69
C ALA A 173 -10.30 -6.49 -19.78
N LEU A 174 -10.27 -6.91 -21.05
CA LEU A 174 -10.62 -6.10 -22.22
C LEU A 174 -12.09 -6.28 -22.69
N LYS A 175 -12.85 -7.15 -22.05
CA LYS A 175 -14.30 -7.37 -22.28
C LYS A 175 -15.15 -6.61 -21.29
#